data_60179c76f5dd5bb1c4aa76a71bc647fc
#
_entry.id   60179c76f5dd5bb1c4aa76a71bc647fc
#
_cell.length_a   1.000
_cell.length_b   1.000
_cell.length_c   1.000
_cell.angle_alpha   90.00
_cell.angle_beta   90.00
_cell.angle_gamma   90.00
#
_symmetry.space_group_name_H-M   'P 1'
#
loop_
_entity.id
_entity.type
_entity.pdbx_description
1 polymer ?
#
loop_
_entity_poly.entity_id
_entity_poly.type
_entity_poly.pdbx_seq_one_letter_code
_entity_poly.pdbx_strand_id
1 'polypeptide(L)'
;VAWDHVNVFPTLDSYQETFRLLIKDTDPKSTIFYCADDPFLSEICLDQSNCYPYHLPEYEIDNNICVLLDDGNKFNLRVFGQHNLYNIQVSQQVCLELGISKKLFLESISKFTGASRRLSLIKKTNNSSVYFDFAHSPSKVSATISAVREINKKRYLITCLELHTFSSLNDEFLPQYNHSFIESDEVWIYYSSDELKRKNTGNINANIIKSCIAHKNLIVLDSKVELTNTIASISL
;
A
#
# COMPACT_ATOMS: atom_id res chain seq x y z
N VAL A 1 -10.36 3.44 -6.17
CA VAL A 1 -10.55 1.96 -6.03
C VAL A 1 -9.67 1.27 -7.04
N ALA A 2 -8.63 0.56 -6.58
CA ALA A 2 -7.72 -0.19 -7.42
C ALA A 2 -8.10 -1.69 -7.43
N TRP A 3 -8.09 -2.29 -8.62
CA TRP A 3 -8.50 -3.69 -8.80
C TRP A 3 -7.61 -4.66 -8.03
N ASP A 4 -8.24 -5.58 -7.30
CA ASP A 4 -7.61 -6.65 -6.51
C ASP A 4 -8.57 -7.86 -6.45
N HIS A 5 -8.10 -9.00 -5.92
CA HIS A 5 -8.91 -10.21 -5.73
C HIS A 5 -9.53 -10.77 -7.03
N VAL A 6 -8.72 -10.90 -8.09
CA VAL A 6 -9.16 -11.35 -9.43
C VAL A 6 -9.88 -12.70 -9.44
N ASN A 7 -9.61 -13.56 -8.46
CA ASN A 7 -10.29 -14.83 -8.29
C ASN A 7 -11.76 -14.69 -7.82
N VAL A 8 -12.14 -13.54 -7.27
CA VAL A 8 -13.51 -13.21 -6.84
C VAL A 8 -14.13 -12.19 -7.79
N PHE A 9 -13.35 -11.22 -8.23
CA PHE A 9 -13.77 -10.14 -9.13
C PHE A 9 -12.96 -10.20 -10.43
N PRO A 10 -13.45 -10.91 -11.46
CA PRO A 10 -12.72 -11.14 -12.70
C PRO A 10 -12.40 -9.86 -13.49
N THR A 11 -13.12 -8.77 -13.24
CA THR A 11 -12.92 -7.47 -13.89
C THR A 11 -12.92 -6.33 -12.88
N LEU A 12 -12.31 -5.19 -13.25
CA LEU A 12 -12.39 -3.96 -12.46
C LEU A 12 -13.86 -3.53 -12.26
N ASP A 13 -14.70 -3.64 -13.30
CA ASP A 13 -16.11 -3.26 -13.23
C ASP A 13 -16.88 -4.10 -12.20
N SER A 14 -16.64 -5.43 -12.16
CA SER A 14 -17.27 -6.30 -11.16
C SER A 14 -16.82 -5.95 -9.74
N TYR A 15 -15.57 -5.51 -9.57
CA TYR A 15 -15.05 -5.03 -8.29
C TYR A 15 -15.69 -3.70 -7.89
N GLN A 16 -15.79 -2.75 -8.80
CA GLN A 16 -16.41 -1.44 -8.58
C GLN A 16 -17.90 -1.54 -8.28
N GLU A 17 -18.61 -2.47 -8.96
CA GLU A 17 -20.04 -2.69 -8.71
C GLU A 17 -20.34 -3.09 -7.25
N THR A 18 -19.41 -3.80 -6.61
CA THR A 18 -19.54 -4.15 -5.19
C THR A 18 -19.60 -2.90 -4.28
N PHE A 19 -18.83 -1.85 -4.62
CA PHE A 19 -18.89 -0.60 -3.86
C PHE A 19 -20.18 0.19 -4.13
N ARG A 20 -20.69 0.17 -5.38
CA ARG A 20 -22.01 0.78 -5.68
C ARG A 20 -23.13 0.09 -4.89
N LEU A 21 -23.12 -1.23 -4.85
CA LEU A 21 -24.07 -2.01 -4.07
C LEU A 21 -23.94 -1.73 -2.57
N LEU A 22 -22.72 -1.65 -2.03
CA LEU A 22 -22.48 -1.33 -0.63
C LEU A 22 -23.13 0.02 -0.26
N ILE A 23 -22.92 1.06 -1.07
CA ILE A 23 -23.50 2.38 -0.82
C ILE A 23 -25.02 2.32 -0.91
N LYS A 24 -25.56 1.68 -1.97
CA LYS A 24 -27.00 1.54 -2.21
C LYS A 24 -27.72 0.81 -1.08
N ASP A 25 -27.11 -0.27 -0.56
CA ASP A 25 -27.72 -1.15 0.42
C ASP A 25 -27.46 -0.70 1.87
N THR A 26 -26.63 0.32 2.08
CA THR A 26 -26.37 0.89 3.40
C THR A 26 -27.59 1.69 3.89
N ASP A 27 -27.97 1.50 5.16
CA ASP A 27 -29.07 2.26 5.78
C ASP A 27 -28.78 3.76 5.64
N PRO A 28 -29.72 4.58 5.12
CA PRO A 28 -29.55 6.03 4.98
C PRO A 28 -29.23 6.77 6.29
N LYS A 29 -29.47 6.15 7.44
CA LYS A 29 -29.09 6.68 8.76
C LYS A 29 -27.64 6.41 9.13
N SER A 30 -26.96 5.52 8.39
CA SER A 30 -25.54 5.22 8.63
C SER A 30 -24.66 6.29 8.00
N THR A 31 -23.54 6.59 8.64
CA THR A 31 -22.50 7.47 8.09
C THR A 31 -21.51 6.68 7.26
N ILE A 32 -21.26 7.09 6.03
CA ILE A 32 -20.23 6.55 5.14
C ILE A 32 -19.13 7.60 4.97
N PHE A 33 -17.90 7.28 5.36
CA PHE A 33 -16.73 8.10 5.03
C PHE A 33 -16.05 7.56 3.78
N TYR A 34 -15.80 8.42 2.78
CA TYR A 34 -15.17 8.00 1.54
C TYR A 34 -13.97 8.89 1.17
N CYS A 35 -12.95 8.29 0.55
CA CYS A 35 -11.80 9.02 0.04
C CYS A 35 -12.19 9.81 -1.20
N ALA A 36 -12.27 11.13 -1.07
CA ALA A 36 -12.68 12.01 -2.18
C ALA A 36 -11.57 12.23 -3.23
N ASP A 37 -10.32 11.82 -2.91
CA ASP A 37 -9.22 11.84 -3.86
C ASP A 37 -9.24 10.60 -4.80
N ASP A 38 -10.16 9.65 -4.56
CA ASP A 38 -10.46 8.56 -5.49
C ASP A 38 -11.61 8.98 -6.43
N PRO A 39 -11.38 9.13 -7.74
CA PRO A 39 -12.39 9.63 -8.68
C PRO A 39 -13.65 8.76 -8.73
N PHE A 40 -13.49 7.43 -8.62
CA PHE A 40 -14.62 6.51 -8.64
C PHE A 40 -15.50 6.66 -7.38
N LEU A 41 -14.88 6.73 -6.19
CA LEU A 41 -15.63 6.93 -4.95
C LEU A 41 -16.31 8.30 -4.93
N SER A 42 -15.65 9.35 -5.41
CA SER A 42 -16.25 10.68 -5.55
C SER A 42 -17.49 10.66 -6.46
N GLU A 43 -17.43 9.95 -7.60
CA GLU A 43 -18.56 9.82 -8.51
C GLU A 43 -19.76 9.16 -7.83
N ILE A 44 -19.57 7.99 -7.21
CA ILE A 44 -20.70 7.20 -6.66
C ILE A 44 -21.25 7.73 -5.34
N CYS A 45 -20.50 8.59 -4.63
CA CYS A 45 -20.91 9.20 -3.37
C CYS A 45 -21.48 10.61 -3.50
N LEU A 46 -21.34 11.26 -4.67
CA LEU A 46 -21.61 12.68 -4.87
C LEU A 46 -22.99 13.13 -4.42
N ASP A 47 -24.03 12.35 -4.73
CA ASP A 47 -25.43 12.69 -4.46
C ASP A 47 -26.00 11.94 -3.21
N GLN A 48 -25.13 11.32 -2.43
CA GLN A 48 -25.56 10.55 -1.26
C GLN A 48 -25.45 11.41 0.01
N SER A 49 -26.59 11.71 0.65
CA SER A 49 -26.67 12.59 1.82
C SER A 49 -25.97 12.06 3.08
N ASN A 50 -25.68 10.77 3.14
CA ASN A 50 -25.01 10.11 4.26
C ASN A 50 -23.53 9.79 3.96
N CYS A 51 -22.99 10.26 2.82
CA CYS A 51 -21.59 10.10 2.45
C CYS A 51 -20.79 11.37 2.76
N TYR A 52 -19.71 11.24 3.52
CA TYR A 52 -18.85 12.32 3.97
C TYR A 52 -17.45 12.16 3.41
N PRO A 53 -16.95 13.15 2.65
CA PRO A 53 -15.64 13.07 2.03
C PRO A 53 -14.50 13.25 3.04
N TYR A 54 -13.39 12.58 2.78
CA TYR A 54 -12.11 12.92 3.38
C TYR A 54 -11.02 12.98 2.30
N HIS A 55 -9.99 13.78 2.56
CA HIS A 55 -8.86 14.02 1.68
C HIS A 55 -7.56 13.67 2.38
N LEU A 56 -6.47 13.67 1.61
CA LEU A 56 -5.13 13.59 2.20
C LEU A 56 -4.92 14.81 3.12
N PRO A 57 -4.56 14.61 4.40
CA PRO A 57 -4.30 15.72 5.30
C PRO A 57 -3.02 16.44 4.90
N GLU A 58 -2.88 17.70 5.28
CA GLU A 58 -1.63 18.44 5.12
C GLU A 58 -0.52 17.81 5.96
N TYR A 59 0.65 17.64 5.36
CA TYR A 59 1.82 17.06 6.02
C TYR A 59 3.12 17.54 5.37
N GLU A 60 4.21 17.37 6.08
CA GLU A 60 5.57 17.58 5.56
C GLU A 60 6.50 16.46 6.03
N ILE A 61 7.61 16.29 5.33
CA ILE A 61 8.70 15.43 5.78
C ILE A 61 9.82 16.30 6.32
N ASP A 62 10.00 16.27 7.63
CA ASP A 62 11.08 16.99 8.32
C ASP A 62 12.08 15.99 8.96
N ASN A 63 13.36 16.07 8.57
CA ASN A 63 14.42 15.21 9.09
C ASN A 63 14.08 13.70 9.06
N ASN A 64 13.45 13.23 7.97
CA ASN A 64 12.97 11.86 7.78
C ASN A 64 11.86 11.45 8.77
N ILE A 65 11.12 12.40 9.28
CA ILE A 65 9.92 12.22 10.11
C ILE A 65 8.73 12.77 9.34
N CYS A 66 7.63 12.02 9.31
CA CYS A 66 6.37 12.52 8.79
C CYS A 66 5.70 13.40 9.85
N VAL A 67 5.40 14.63 9.50
CA VAL A 67 4.81 15.63 10.39
C VAL A 67 3.43 15.99 9.85
N LEU A 68 2.40 15.67 10.61
CA LEU A 68 1.03 16.08 10.31
C LEU A 68 0.85 17.55 10.69
N LEU A 69 0.27 18.33 9.79
CA LEU A 69 -0.04 19.75 10.00
C LEU A 69 -1.54 19.90 10.28
N ASP A 70 -1.88 20.58 11.36
CA ASP A 70 -3.28 20.77 11.76
C ASP A 70 -3.48 22.10 12.51
N ASP A 71 -4.26 23.00 11.92
CA ASP A 71 -4.57 24.33 12.48
C ASP A 71 -3.32 25.07 13.00
N GLY A 72 -2.23 25.05 12.22
CA GLY A 72 -0.94 25.67 12.55
C GLY A 72 -0.09 24.91 13.57
N ASN A 73 -0.55 23.77 14.06
CA ASN A 73 0.22 22.89 14.94
C ASN A 73 0.90 21.77 14.13
N LYS A 74 2.00 21.25 14.69
CA LYS A 74 2.81 20.18 14.11
C LYS A 74 2.79 18.94 14.99
N PHE A 75 2.46 17.79 14.41
CA PHE A 75 2.39 16.51 15.12
C PHE A 75 3.33 15.50 14.47
N ASN A 76 4.42 15.17 15.12
CA ASN A 76 5.34 14.15 14.64
C ASN A 76 4.67 12.77 14.68
N LEU A 77 4.60 12.11 13.53
CA LEU A 77 4.06 10.76 13.42
C LEU A 77 5.18 9.72 13.45
N ARG A 78 4.88 8.53 13.94
CA ARG A 78 5.76 7.36 13.89
C ARG A 78 5.49 6.48 12.67
N VAL A 79 4.40 6.73 11.98
CA VAL A 79 4.02 6.13 10.70
C VAL A 79 4.15 7.18 9.59
N PHE A 80 4.33 6.74 8.37
CA PHE A 80 4.53 7.63 7.23
C PHE A 80 3.92 7.03 5.95
N GLY A 81 3.89 7.84 4.89
CA GLY A 81 3.32 7.50 3.59
C GLY A 81 1.85 7.87 3.48
N GLN A 82 1.46 8.35 2.30
CA GLN A 82 0.11 8.88 2.06
C GLN A 82 -1.00 7.89 2.41
N HIS A 83 -0.82 6.60 2.12
CA HIS A 83 -1.82 5.58 2.47
C HIS A 83 -2.07 5.48 3.99
N ASN A 84 -1.06 5.69 4.84
CA ASN A 84 -1.24 5.77 6.29
C ASN A 84 -1.89 7.09 6.71
N LEU A 85 -1.58 8.20 6.03
CA LEU A 85 -2.20 9.51 6.30
C LEU A 85 -3.69 9.51 5.95
N TYR A 86 -4.10 8.88 4.84
CA TYR A 86 -5.52 8.65 4.53
C TYR A 86 -6.21 7.84 5.63
N ASN A 87 -5.57 6.77 6.12
CA ASN A 87 -6.12 5.97 7.22
C ASN A 87 -6.22 6.77 8.52
N ILE A 88 -5.26 7.65 8.82
CA ILE A 88 -5.32 8.56 9.97
C ILE A 88 -6.48 9.53 9.81
N GLN A 89 -6.65 10.11 8.64
CA GLN A 89 -7.70 11.09 8.38
C GLN A 89 -9.10 10.51 8.54
N VAL A 90 -9.38 9.36 7.96
CA VAL A 90 -10.69 8.71 8.14
C VAL A 90 -10.89 8.24 9.59
N SER A 91 -9.84 7.76 10.26
CA SER A 91 -9.92 7.38 11.67
C SER A 91 -10.25 8.57 12.56
N GLN A 92 -9.72 9.76 12.24
CA GLN A 92 -10.07 11.00 12.94
C GLN A 92 -11.55 11.31 12.79
N GLN A 93 -12.10 11.24 11.57
CA GLN A 93 -13.52 11.51 11.33
C GLN A 93 -14.42 10.54 12.09
N VAL A 94 -14.10 9.25 12.06
CA VAL A 94 -14.83 8.23 12.84
C VAL A 94 -14.76 8.52 14.34
N CYS A 95 -13.59 8.89 14.87
CA CYS A 95 -13.43 9.24 16.27
C CYS A 95 -14.24 10.48 16.66
N LEU A 96 -14.28 11.50 15.81
CA LEU A 96 -15.09 12.71 16.04
C LEU A 96 -16.58 12.40 16.08
N GLU A 97 -17.05 11.56 15.16
CA GLU A 97 -18.45 11.08 15.14
C GLU A 97 -18.83 10.34 16.43
N LEU A 98 -17.88 9.60 17.00
CA LEU A 98 -18.04 8.91 18.29
C LEU A 98 -17.84 9.82 19.51
N GLY A 99 -17.69 11.13 19.32
CA GLY A 99 -17.55 12.10 20.40
C GLY A 99 -16.13 12.24 21.00
N ILE A 100 -15.12 11.63 20.38
CA ILE A 100 -13.71 11.82 20.78
C ILE A 100 -13.22 13.15 20.24
N SER A 101 -12.66 14.00 21.12
CA SER A 101 -12.16 15.31 20.69
C SER A 101 -10.96 15.19 19.74
N LYS A 102 -10.87 16.09 18.77
CA LYS A 102 -9.73 16.21 17.82
C LYS A 102 -8.37 16.24 18.55
N LYS A 103 -8.27 17.01 19.65
CA LYS A 103 -7.06 17.10 20.47
C LYS A 103 -6.64 15.73 21.00
N LEU A 104 -7.56 14.98 21.60
CA LEU A 104 -7.27 13.66 22.16
C LEU A 104 -6.85 12.66 21.06
N PHE A 105 -7.50 12.73 19.89
CA PHE A 105 -7.12 11.93 18.74
C PHE A 105 -5.68 12.24 18.31
N LEU A 106 -5.32 13.52 18.09
CA LEU A 106 -3.99 13.94 17.63
C LEU A 106 -2.88 13.59 18.63
N GLU A 107 -3.13 13.74 19.92
CA GLU A 107 -2.19 13.32 20.98
C GLU A 107 -1.98 11.79 20.99
N SER A 108 -3.01 11.02 20.64
CA SER A 108 -2.96 9.56 20.62
C SER A 108 -2.28 9.04 19.36
N ILE A 109 -2.64 9.57 18.18
CA ILE A 109 -2.09 9.12 16.91
C ILE A 109 -0.59 9.42 16.77
N SER A 110 -0.10 10.49 17.41
CA SER A 110 1.34 10.80 17.47
C SER A 110 2.17 9.72 18.18
N LYS A 111 1.53 8.90 19.01
CA LYS A 111 2.16 7.79 19.75
C LYS A 111 1.98 6.44 19.02
N PHE A 112 1.13 6.38 18.01
CA PHE A 112 0.83 5.16 17.27
C PHE A 112 2.02 4.71 16.45
N THR A 113 2.49 3.48 16.65
CA THR A 113 3.69 2.92 16.03
C THR A 113 3.42 2.10 14.76
N GLY A 114 2.18 2.11 14.27
CA GLY A 114 1.75 1.32 13.12
C GLY A 114 1.14 -0.03 13.51
N ALA A 115 0.50 -0.66 12.54
CA ALA A 115 0.00 -2.02 12.66
C ALA A 115 1.09 -3.03 12.29
N SER A 116 1.06 -4.22 12.90
CA SER A 116 1.99 -5.29 12.58
C SER A 116 1.96 -5.62 11.09
N ARG A 117 3.13 -5.79 10.48
CA ARG A 117 3.31 -6.09 9.05
C ARG A 117 2.74 -5.02 8.09
N ARG A 118 2.59 -3.77 8.55
CA ARG A 118 2.19 -2.63 7.73
C ARG A 118 3.30 -1.59 7.78
N LEU A 119 4.18 -1.60 6.76
CA LEU A 119 5.36 -0.76 6.64
C LEU A 119 6.18 -0.69 7.96
N SER A 120 6.38 -1.87 8.57
CA SER A 120 7.03 -1.99 9.87
C SER A 120 8.54 -1.93 9.73
N LEU A 121 9.21 -1.09 10.51
CA LEU A 121 10.67 -1.06 10.58
C LEU A 121 11.18 -2.32 11.30
N ILE A 122 11.93 -3.16 10.58
CA ILE A 122 12.52 -4.40 11.11
C ILE A 122 13.90 -4.14 11.69
N LYS A 123 14.72 -3.35 10.98
CA LYS A 123 16.09 -3.05 11.39
C LYS A 123 16.49 -1.67 10.88
N LYS A 124 17.24 -0.95 11.70
CA LYS A 124 17.87 0.32 11.32
C LYS A 124 19.31 0.34 11.78
N THR A 125 20.19 0.75 10.89
CA THR A 125 21.60 1.07 11.18
C THR A 125 21.86 2.53 10.75
N ASN A 126 23.11 2.99 10.89
CA ASN A 126 23.47 4.32 10.39
C ASN A 126 23.32 4.43 8.87
N ASN A 127 23.53 3.32 8.14
CA ASN A 127 23.60 3.30 6.69
C ASN A 127 22.39 2.65 6.01
N SER A 128 21.59 1.86 6.75
CA SER A 128 20.51 1.09 6.16
C SER A 128 19.26 1.05 7.05
N SER A 129 18.12 0.85 6.41
CA SER A 129 16.84 0.61 7.07
C SER A 129 16.09 -0.48 6.33
N VAL A 130 15.58 -1.47 7.05
CA VAL A 130 14.82 -2.58 6.49
C VAL A 130 13.39 -2.47 6.96
N TYR A 131 12.47 -2.38 6.01
CA TYR A 131 11.03 -2.34 6.27
C TYR A 131 10.38 -3.62 5.80
N PHE A 132 9.32 -4.01 6.47
CA PHE A 132 8.45 -5.11 6.07
C PHE A 132 7.03 -4.60 5.90
N ASP A 133 6.43 -4.92 4.76
CA ASP A 133 5.05 -4.60 4.45
C ASP A 133 4.32 -5.81 3.88
N PHE A 134 3.02 -5.89 4.07
CA PHE A 134 2.16 -6.91 3.48
C PHE A 134 1.55 -6.45 2.13
N ALA A 135 2.08 -5.39 1.53
CA ALA A 135 1.67 -4.92 0.22
C ALA A 135 1.90 -6.04 -0.83
N HIS A 136 0.85 -6.44 -1.52
CA HIS A 136 0.86 -7.53 -2.47
C HIS A 136 0.12 -7.24 -3.78
N SER A 137 -0.68 -6.18 -3.86
CA SER A 137 -1.30 -5.71 -5.10
C SER A 137 -0.54 -4.51 -5.67
N PRO A 138 -0.63 -4.24 -6.98
CA PRO A 138 0.15 -3.20 -7.66
C PRO A 138 0.08 -1.83 -6.98
N SER A 139 -1.12 -1.37 -6.66
CA SER A 139 -1.34 -0.07 -6.02
C SER A 139 -0.74 0.00 -4.61
N LYS A 140 -0.84 -1.08 -3.82
CA LYS A 140 -0.26 -1.15 -2.47
C LYS A 140 1.27 -1.17 -2.53
N VAL A 141 1.84 -1.93 -3.46
CA VAL A 141 3.30 -1.99 -3.69
C VAL A 141 3.82 -0.60 -4.06
N SER A 142 3.19 0.06 -5.03
CA SER A 142 3.54 1.44 -5.41
C SER A 142 3.46 2.39 -4.22
N ALA A 143 2.37 2.37 -3.46
CA ALA A 143 2.18 3.24 -2.29
C ALA A 143 3.26 3.03 -1.20
N THR A 144 3.66 1.77 -0.96
CA THR A 144 4.72 1.44 -0.01
C THR A 144 6.08 1.94 -0.50
N ILE A 145 6.41 1.74 -1.77
CA ILE A 145 7.67 2.20 -2.37
C ILE A 145 7.75 3.73 -2.31
N SER A 146 6.71 4.43 -2.75
CA SER A 146 6.64 5.90 -2.68
C SER A 146 6.79 6.42 -1.25
N ALA A 147 6.16 5.78 -0.27
CA ALA A 147 6.30 6.15 1.13
C ALA A 147 7.74 6.03 1.63
N VAL A 148 8.44 4.93 1.31
CA VAL A 148 9.84 4.73 1.70
C VAL A 148 10.76 5.69 0.96
N ARG A 149 10.51 5.95 -0.33
CA ARG A 149 11.25 6.92 -1.14
C ARG A 149 11.10 8.34 -0.61
N GLU A 150 9.90 8.74 -0.27
CA GLU A 150 9.60 10.08 0.24
C GLU A 150 10.39 10.40 1.51
N ILE A 151 10.45 9.45 2.45
CA ILE A 151 11.15 9.63 3.72
C ILE A 151 12.68 9.42 3.60
N ASN A 152 13.15 8.76 2.52
CA ASN A 152 14.56 8.43 2.28
C ASN A 152 15.02 8.82 0.87
N LYS A 153 14.78 10.06 0.46
CA LYS A 153 14.96 10.58 -0.92
C LYS A 153 16.33 10.26 -1.57
N LYS A 154 17.39 10.16 -0.78
CA LYS A 154 18.79 10.01 -1.28
C LYS A 154 19.34 8.60 -1.11
N ARG A 155 18.60 7.67 -0.48
CA ARG A 155 19.11 6.32 -0.24
C ARG A 155 18.82 5.42 -1.44
N TYR A 156 19.72 4.46 -1.67
CA TYR A 156 19.49 3.38 -2.63
C TYR A 156 18.36 2.50 -2.11
N LEU A 157 17.30 2.35 -2.89
CA LEU A 157 16.09 1.62 -2.51
C LEU A 157 16.00 0.29 -3.26
N ILE A 158 16.18 -0.79 -2.51
CA ILE A 158 15.94 -2.15 -2.99
C ILE A 158 14.52 -2.56 -2.56
N THR A 159 13.71 -2.98 -3.52
CA THR A 159 12.37 -3.52 -3.25
C THR A 159 12.36 -5.01 -3.53
N CYS A 160 11.98 -5.81 -2.54
CA CYS A 160 11.75 -7.24 -2.72
C CYS A 160 10.25 -7.53 -2.60
N LEU A 161 9.63 -8.04 -3.67
CA LEU A 161 8.23 -8.45 -3.71
C LEU A 161 8.11 -9.96 -3.84
N GLU A 162 7.34 -10.59 -2.94
CA GLU A 162 6.94 -11.97 -3.07
C GLU A 162 5.60 -12.08 -3.82
N LEU A 163 5.59 -12.81 -4.93
CA LEU A 163 4.37 -13.18 -5.64
C LEU A 163 3.78 -14.44 -5.00
N HIS A 164 2.73 -14.28 -4.17
CA HIS A 164 2.15 -15.39 -3.42
C HIS A 164 0.62 -15.42 -3.43
N THR A 165 -0.05 -14.38 -3.93
CA THR A 165 -1.52 -14.31 -4.01
C THR A 165 -2.01 -14.92 -5.33
N PHE A 166 -3.31 -15.25 -5.41
CA PHE A 166 -3.91 -15.69 -6.68
C PHE A 166 -3.76 -14.63 -7.78
N SER A 167 -3.95 -13.36 -7.45
CA SER A 167 -3.80 -12.25 -8.39
C SER A 167 -2.34 -12.12 -8.86
N SER A 168 -1.38 -12.10 -7.93
CA SER A 168 0.04 -11.92 -8.28
C SER A 168 0.66 -13.11 -9.01
N LEU A 169 0.04 -14.29 -8.94
CA LEU A 169 0.44 -15.50 -9.66
C LEU A 169 -0.39 -15.73 -10.94
N ASN A 170 -1.18 -14.76 -11.38
CA ASN A 170 -1.94 -14.80 -12.61
C ASN A 170 -1.20 -14.00 -13.68
N ASP A 171 -0.89 -14.63 -14.81
CA ASP A 171 -0.14 -14.04 -15.93
C ASP A 171 -0.89 -12.89 -16.63
N GLU A 172 -2.21 -12.92 -16.67
CA GLU A 172 -3.04 -11.83 -17.21
C GLU A 172 -3.06 -10.60 -16.27
N PHE A 173 -2.91 -10.81 -14.97
CA PHE A 173 -2.88 -9.71 -13.99
C PHE A 173 -1.48 -9.14 -13.76
N LEU A 174 -0.43 -9.95 -13.97
CA LEU A 174 0.96 -9.58 -13.69
C LEU A 174 1.41 -8.26 -14.37
N PRO A 175 0.97 -7.91 -15.61
CA PRO A 175 1.30 -6.63 -16.24
C PRO A 175 0.88 -5.38 -15.44
N GLN A 176 -0.09 -5.50 -14.52
CA GLN A 176 -0.52 -4.40 -13.67
C GLN A 176 0.62 -3.90 -12.73
N TYR A 177 1.64 -4.74 -12.48
CA TYR A 177 2.80 -4.35 -11.67
C TYR A 177 3.82 -3.51 -12.41
N ASN A 178 3.72 -3.34 -13.74
CA ASN A 178 4.74 -2.71 -14.57
C ASN A 178 5.21 -1.33 -14.05
N HIS A 179 4.28 -0.52 -13.54
CA HIS A 179 4.59 0.81 -13.03
C HIS A 179 4.77 0.89 -11.50
N SER A 180 4.63 -0.23 -10.80
CA SER A 180 4.66 -0.23 -9.33
C SER A 180 6.04 0.05 -8.76
N PHE A 181 7.10 -0.14 -9.55
CA PHE A 181 8.50 -0.10 -9.08
C PHE A 181 9.29 1.12 -9.55
N ILE A 182 8.66 2.12 -10.14
CA ILE A 182 9.33 3.28 -10.77
C ILE A 182 10.30 3.98 -9.81
N GLU A 183 9.96 4.08 -8.54
CA GLU A 183 10.79 4.76 -7.55
C GLU A 183 11.84 3.85 -6.86
N SER A 184 11.91 2.57 -7.23
CA SER A 184 12.96 1.67 -6.76
C SER A 184 14.23 1.81 -7.60
N ASP A 185 15.40 1.68 -6.98
CA ASP A 185 16.68 1.63 -7.69
C ASP A 185 16.97 0.20 -8.17
N GLU A 186 16.50 -0.80 -7.43
CA GLU A 186 16.65 -2.21 -7.73
C GLU A 186 15.40 -2.97 -7.28
N VAL A 187 14.98 -3.98 -8.05
CA VAL A 187 13.77 -4.76 -7.82
C VAL A 187 14.11 -6.24 -7.82
N TRP A 188 13.69 -6.92 -6.75
CA TRP A 188 13.75 -8.38 -6.64
C TRP A 188 12.33 -8.92 -6.62
N ILE A 189 12.02 -9.81 -7.54
CA ILE A 189 10.74 -10.53 -7.55
C ILE A 189 11.03 -11.97 -7.16
N TYR A 190 10.46 -12.38 -6.04
CA TYR A 190 10.52 -13.76 -5.58
C TYR A 190 9.17 -14.45 -5.80
N TYR A 191 9.22 -15.67 -6.32
CA TYR A 191 8.08 -16.57 -6.38
C TYR A 191 8.51 -18.00 -6.04
N SER A 192 7.59 -18.80 -5.51
CA SER A 192 7.85 -20.20 -5.19
C SER A 192 7.27 -21.11 -6.25
N SER A 193 8.12 -21.87 -6.91
CA SER A 193 7.69 -22.90 -7.88
C SER A 193 6.76 -23.96 -7.27
N ASP A 194 6.92 -24.26 -5.97
CA ASP A 194 6.05 -25.17 -5.23
C ASP A 194 4.67 -24.57 -4.96
N GLU A 195 4.61 -23.26 -4.65
CA GLU A 195 3.35 -22.54 -4.49
C GLU A 195 2.55 -22.49 -5.80
N LEU A 196 3.21 -22.27 -6.93
CA LEU A 196 2.58 -22.29 -8.25
C LEU A 196 1.91 -23.64 -8.52
N LYS A 197 2.62 -24.74 -8.29
CA LYS A 197 2.09 -26.09 -8.46
C LYS A 197 0.89 -26.35 -7.55
N ARG A 198 1.02 -25.95 -6.27
CA ARG A 198 -0.03 -26.14 -5.25
C ARG A 198 -1.32 -25.37 -5.58
N LYS A 199 -1.19 -24.15 -6.08
CA LYS A 199 -2.34 -23.28 -6.41
C LYS A 199 -2.93 -23.55 -7.77
N ASN A 200 -2.24 -24.32 -8.62
CA ASN A 200 -2.62 -24.54 -10.02
C ASN A 200 -2.93 -23.22 -10.77
N THR A 201 -2.12 -22.19 -10.48
CA THR A 201 -2.26 -20.85 -11.06
C THR A 201 -1.21 -20.65 -12.13
N GLY A 202 -1.64 -20.41 -13.38
CA GLY A 202 -0.83 -19.90 -14.48
C GLY A 202 0.53 -20.61 -14.78
N ASN A 203 1.23 -20.11 -15.80
CA ASN A 203 2.55 -20.58 -16.21
C ASN A 203 3.64 -19.55 -15.83
N ILE A 204 3.52 -18.91 -14.68
CA ILE A 204 4.49 -17.88 -14.23
C ILE A 204 5.89 -18.49 -14.18
N ASN A 205 6.81 -17.82 -14.82
CA ASN A 205 8.24 -18.11 -14.80
C ASN A 205 9.05 -16.80 -14.94
N ALA A 206 10.36 -16.89 -14.79
CA ALA A 206 11.23 -15.71 -14.82
C ALA A 206 11.12 -14.90 -16.12
N ASN A 207 10.90 -15.54 -17.27
CA ASN A 207 10.77 -14.84 -18.55
C ASN A 207 9.46 -14.06 -18.63
N ILE A 208 8.35 -14.63 -18.19
CA ILE A 208 7.05 -13.96 -18.14
C ILE A 208 7.12 -12.76 -17.16
N ILE A 209 7.69 -12.94 -15.97
CA ILE A 209 7.86 -11.86 -15.01
C ILE A 209 8.67 -10.71 -15.64
N LYS A 210 9.80 -11.00 -16.27
CA LYS A 210 10.65 -10.00 -16.93
C LYS A 210 9.99 -9.31 -18.12
N SER A 211 9.07 -9.98 -18.82
CA SER A 211 8.30 -9.34 -19.90
C SER A 211 7.18 -8.43 -19.40
N CYS A 212 6.63 -8.71 -18.21
CA CYS A 212 5.54 -7.93 -17.61
C CYS A 212 6.02 -6.77 -16.75
N ILE A 213 7.21 -6.89 -16.13
CA ILE A 213 7.77 -5.88 -15.22
C ILE A 213 9.03 -5.31 -15.83
N ALA A 214 8.90 -4.14 -16.47
CA ALA A 214 10.03 -3.44 -17.09
C ALA A 214 10.79 -2.61 -16.04
N HIS A 215 11.86 -3.16 -15.50
CA HIS A 215 12.76 -2.43 -14.63
C HIS A 215 14.23 -2.74 -14.97
N LYS A 216 15.08 -1.70 -15.06
CA LYS A 216 16.48 -1.82 -15.51
C LYS A 216 17.34 -2.76 -14.64
N ASN A 217 17.06 -2.80 -13.34
CA ASN A 217 17.76 -3.61 -12.34
C ASN A 217 16.78 -4.62 -11.73
N LEU A 218 16.19 -5.50 -12.55
CA LEU A 218 15.26 -6.53 -12.11
C LEU A 218 15.98 -7.87 -11.94
N ILE A 219 15.87 -8.44 -10.75
CA ILE A 219 16.30 -9.81 -10.41
C ILE A 219 15.04 -10.64 -10.13
N VAL A 220 14.95 -11.81 -10.75
CA VAL A 220 13.87 -12.77 -10.49
C VAL A 220 14.44 -14.00 -9.82
N LEU A 221 13.88 -14.38 -8.69
CA LEU A 221 14.32 -15.46 -7.82
C LEU A 221 13.19 -16.48 -7.69
N ASP A 222 13.47 -17.77 -7.92
CA ASP A 222 12.47 -18.83 -7.90
C ASP A 222 12.64 -19.83 -6.75
N SER A 223 13.66 -19.61 -5.92
CA SER A 223 13.94 -20.45 -4.77
C SER A 223 14.25 -19.63 -3.51
N LYS A 224 13.87 -20.18 -2.36
CA LYS A 224 14.15 -19.60 -1.05
C LYS A 224 15.65 -19.50 -0.78
N VAL A 225 16.44 -20.43 -1.33
CA VAL A 225 17.90 -20.43 -1.18
C VAL A 225 18.51 -19.24 -1.90
N GLU A 226 18.11 -18.99 -3.16
CA GLU A 226 18.56 -17.81 -3.91
C GLU A 226 18.18 -16.51 -3.21
N LEU A 227 16.92 -16.40 -2.76
CA LEU A 227 16.46 -15.21 -2.02
C LEU A 227 17.34 -14.99 -0.77
N THR A 228 17.60 -16.03 0.02
CA THR A 228 18.41 -15.93 1.24
C THR A 228 19.85 -15.50 0.91
N ASN A 229 20.46 -16.09 -0.11
CA ASN A 229 21.80 -15.74 -0.54
C ASN A 229 21.88 -14.30 -1.06
N THR A 230 20.89 -13.86 -1.83
CA THR A 230 20.80 -12.50 -2.34
C THR A 230 20.66 -11.48 -1.19
N ILE A 231 19.81 -11.75 -0.21
CA ILE A 231 19.69 -10.91 1.00
C ILE A 231 21.01 -10.89 1.78
N ALA A 232 21.68 -12.02 1.95
CA ALA A 232 22.93 -12.11 2.68
C ALA A 232 24.09 -11.37 1.99
N SER A 233 24.01 -11.16 0.67
CA SER A 233 25.01 -10.41 -0.09
C SER A 233 24.93 -8.88 0.10
N ILE A 234 23.83 -8.38 0.68
CA ILE A 234 23.70 -6.95 1.00
C ILE A 234 24.58 -6.63 2.21
N SER A 235 25.52 -5.73 2.04
CA SER A 235 26.28 -5.14 3.16
C SER A 235 25.37 -4.16 3.91
N LEU A 236 24.76 -4.60 5.00
CA LEU A 236 23.86 -3.80 5.85
C LEU A 236 24.63 -3.04 6.93
#